data_948cbbd7e493eaf7adbf88611094f011
#
_entry.id   948cbbd7e493eaf7adbf88611094f011
#
_cell.length_a   1.000
_cell.length_b   1.000
_cell.length_c   1.000
_cell.angle_alpha   90.00
_cell.angle_beta   90.00
_cell.angle_gamma   90.00
#
_symmetry.space_group_name_H-M   'P 1'
#
loop_
_entity.id
_entity.type
_entity.pdbx_description
1 polymer ?
#
loop_
_entity_poly.entity_id
_entity_poly.type
_entity_poly.pdbx_seq_one_letter_code
_entity_poly.pdbx_strand_id
1 'polypeptide(L)'
;MKKILSFLFLMSLMTSCKTASTTVSDSKGKNSGSDSQEPDMTIYFKATGNEPFWGITLGKEQTVFTSLIPGKEKIIFSSVDPVKAMDANVKMYKLSNENATATVTIQQLDCQDSMSGAISPYKVSIEIKNNSELESKKVEGCGKYITDYRLHDIWVLEELNGYKVFQADYQRELPRIEIHAQENTFMGFGGCNSISGTLFYEKDVLRFTKIISTLMACAPGNKESEFTKALQSVTTYYIGDNRLTLSNPSGKLLVFKKVD
;
A
#
# COMPACT_ATOMS: atom_id res chain seq x y z
N MET A 1 -36.08 71.27 -8.18
CA MET A 1 -37.53 71.12 -8.00
C MET A 1 -37.68 69.68 -7.31
N LYS A 2 -37.92 69.69 -5.97
CA LYS A 2 -39.16 69.32 -5.30
C LYS A 2 -39.66 67.95 -5.79
N LYS A 3 -39.84 66.88 -4.96
CA LYS A 3 -40.49 66.68 -3.64
C LYS A 3 -40.14 65.28 -3.15
N ILE A 4 -39.79 65.03 -1.93
CA ILE A 4 -40.59 64.74 -0.71
C ILE A 4 -41.19 63.29 -0.63
N LEU A 5 -40.63 62.55 0.33
CA LEU A 5 -41.26 61.85 1.48
C LEU A 5 -42.15 60.63 1.21
N SER A 6 -41.83 59.50 1.75
CA SER A 6 -42.69 58.90 2.80
C SER A 6 -41.96 57.74 3.55
N PHE A 7 -41.93 57.91 4.84
CA PHE A 7 -41.58 56.94 5.92
C PHE A 7 -42.74 55.98 6.10
N LEU A 8 -42.48 54.68 6.19
CA LEU A 8 -43.38 53.78 6.85
C LEU A 8 -42.59 52.74 7.65
N PHE A 9 -42.62 52.96 8.95
CA PHE A 9 -42.18 52.16 10.05
C PHE A 9 -43.15 51.00 10.21
N LEU A 10 -42.70 49.75 10.12
CA LEU A 10 -43.49 48.62 10.53
C LEU A 10 -42.71 47.78 11.55
N MET A 11 -43.16 47.96 12.77
CA MET A 11 -42.76 47.25 13.98
C MET A 11 -43.42 45.86 13.98
N SER A 12 -42.68 44.78 13.97
CA SER A 12 -43.24 43.44 14.17
C SER A 12 -42.63 42.76 15.39
N LEU A 13 -43.53 42.32 16.19
CA LEU A 13 -43.41 41.73 17.52
C LEU A 13 -42.56 40.46 17.58
N MET A 14 -41.71 40.41 18.59
CA MET A 14 -41.03 39.21 19.08
C MET A 14 -42.06 38.33 19.83
N THR A 15 -42.41 37.17 19.30
CA THR A 15 -43.06 36.11 20.08
C THR A 15 -42.00 35.06 20.47
N SER A 16 -41.71 35.05 21.74
CA SER A 16 -40.91 34.04 22.42
C SER A 16 -41.73 32.75 22.58
N CYS A 17 -41.33 31.68 21.92
CA CYS A 17 -41.82 30.33 22.21
C CYS A 17 -40.91 29.63 23.21
N LYS A 18 -41.40 29.36 24.40
CA LYS A 18 -40.82 28.43 25.38
C LYS A 18 -40.93 27.00 24.84
N THR A 19 -39.83 26.31 24.71
CA THR A 19 -39.83 24.88 24.41
C THR A 19 -39.83 24.07 25.69
N ALA A 20 -40.83 23.25 25.85
CA ALA A 20 -40.96 22.28 26.95
C ALA A 20 -40.02 21.10 26.71
N SER A 21 -39.27 20.70 27.73
CA SER A 21 -38.45 19.50 27.77
C SER A 21 -39.37 18.27 27.81
N THR A 22 -39.29 17.43 26.79
CA THR A 22 -39.81 16.06 26.85
C THR A 22 -38.67 15.12 26.65
N THR A 23 -38.37 14.35 27.66
CA THR A 23 -37.44 13.20 27.61
C THR A 23 -38.06 12.12 26.74
N VAL A 24 -37.39 11.75 25.65
CA VAL A 24 -37.68 10.54 24.89
C VAL A 24 -36.38 9.77 24.73
N SER A 25 -36.47 8.54 25.13
CA SER A 25 -35.50 7.47 25.16
C SER A 25 -34.78 7.22 23.81
N ASP A 26 -33.49 6.80 23.94
CA ASP A 26 -32.62 6.27 22.93
C ASP A 26 -33.29 5.44 21.83
N SER A 27 -33.07 5.87 20.58
CA SER A 27 -33.04 4.99 19.45
C SER A 27 -31.76 5.32 18.64
N LYS A 28 -30.82 4.39 18.63
CA LYS A 28 -29.58 4.41 17.85
C LYS A 28 -29.89 4.72 16.38
N GLY A 29 -29.71 5.96 15.95
CA GLY A 29 -29.57 6.33 14.56
C GLY A 29 -28.19 5.89 14.06
N LYS A 30 -28.13 4.96 13.11
CA LYS A 30 -26.95 4.63 12.33
C LYS A 30 -26.47 5.89 11.60
N ASN A 31 -25.43 6.51 12.09
CA ASN A 31 -24.60 7.41 11.29
C ASN A 31 -23.91 6.57 10.21
N SER A 32 -24.26 6.80 8.94
CA SER A 32 -23.44 6.41 7.82
C SER A 32 -22.24 7.36 7.77
N GLY A 33 -21.27 7.12 8.65
CA GLY A 33 -19.94 7.66 8.51
C GLY A 33 -19.29 6.99 7.31
N SER A 34 -18.66 7.76 6.45
CA SER A 34 -17.70 7.26 5.45
C SER A 34 -16.62 6.50 6.22
N ASP A 35 -16.75 5.19 6.20
CA ASP A 35 -15.79 4.27 6.80
C ASP A 35 -14.51 4.34 5.96
N SER A 36 -13.62 5.25 6.33
CA SER A 36 -12.22 5.18 5.93
C SER A 36 -11.62 4.00 6.71
N GLN A 37 -11.93 2.78 6.25
CA GLN A 37 -11.28 1.58 6.76
C GLN A 37 -9.77 1.79 6.61
N GLU A 38 -9.07 1.87 7.75
CA GLU A 38 -7.62 1.70 7.75
C GLU A 38 -7.29 0.46 6.90
N PRO A 39 -6.32 0.56 5.96
CA PRO A 39 -6.01 -0.56 5.10
C PRO A 39 -5.70 -1.77 5.97
N ASP A 40 -6.41 -2.88 5.72
CA ASP A 40 -6.17 -4.15 6.42
C ASP A 40 -4.71 -4.57 6.19
N MET A 41 -3.86 -4.28 7.17
CA MET A 41 -2.40 -4.51 7.14
C MET A 41 -2.04 -5.98 7.00
N THR A 42 -3.01 -6.87 7.15
CA THR A 42 -2.79 -8.30 7.00
C THR A 42 -2.76 -8.73 5.54
N ILE A 43 -3.40 -7.97 4.62
CA ILE A 43 -3.48 -8.30 3.20
C ILE A 43 -2.27 -7.73 2.46
N TYR A 44 -1.51 -8.60 1.79
CA TYR A 44 -0.34 -8.21 1.00
C TYR A 44 -0.48 -8.37 -0.52
N PHE A 45 -1.54 -9.07 -1.00
CA PHE A 45 -1.78 -9.26 -2.43
C PHE A 45 -3.28 -9.31 -2.73
N LYS A 46 -3.69 -8.69 -3.85
CA LYS A 46 -5.06 -8.75 -4.36
C LYS A 46 -5.04 -9.05 -5.85
N ALA A 47 -5.98 -9.88 -6.31
CA ALA A 47 -6.22 -10.12 -7.73
C ALA A 47 -7.71 -10.28 -8.01
N THR A 48 -8.10 -9.98 -9.25
CA THR A 48 -9.47 -10.10 -9.74
C THR A 48 -9.48 -10.63 -11.18
N GLY A 49 -10.60 -11.21 -11.58
CA GLY A 49 -10.89 -11.57 -12.95
C GLY A 49 -12.38 -11.47 -13.26
N ASN A 50 -12.74 -11.39 -14.55
CA ASN A 50 -14.04 -10.96 -15.00
C ASN A 50 -14.91 -12.09 -15.57
N GLU A 51 -14.32 -13.22 -15.99
CA GLU A 51 -15.05 -14.31 -16.65
C GLU A 51 -14.69 -15.70 -16.09
N PRO A 52 -15.46 -16.16 -15.10
CA PRO A 52 -16.51 -15.47 -14.32
C PRO A 52 -15.90 -14.45 -13.36
N PHE A 53 -16.69 -13.53 -12.81
CA PHE A 53 -16.19 -12.60 -11.79
C PHE A 53 -15.68 -13.35 -10.57
N TRP A 54 -14.44 -13.07 -10.20
CA TRP A 54 -13.79 -13.60 -9.01
C TRP A 54 -12.80 -12.60 -8.42
N GLY A 55 -12.50 -12.77 -7.15
CA GLY A 55 -11.47 -12.03 -6.45
C GLY A 55 -10.72 -12.94 -5.49
N ILE A 56 -9.44 -12.64 -5.25
CA ILE A 56 -8.65 -13.28 -4.22
C ILE A 56 -7.84 -12.24 -3.46
N THR A 57 -7.79 -12.40 -2.14
CA THR A 57 -6.89 -11.64 -1.27
C THR A 57 -6.00 -12.61 -0.51
N LEU A 58 -4.67 -12.39 -0.58
CA LEU A 58 -3.71 -13.13 0.22
C LEU A 58 -3.28 -12.25 1.39
N GLY A 59 -3.51 -12.76 2.59
CA GLY A 59 -3.14 -12.12 3.85
C GLY A 59 -2.10 -12.93 4.62
N LYS A 60 -1.62 -12.36 5.73
CA LYS A 60 -0.65 -13.03 6.62
C LYS A 60 -1.27 -14.25 7.32
N GLU A 61 -2.55 -14.19 7.66
CA GLU A 61 -3.26 -15.23 8.41
C GLU A 61 -4.13 -16.09 7.51
N GLN A 62 -4.78 -15.48 6.52
CA GLN A 62 -5.75 -16.15 5.67
C GLN A 62 -5.69 -15.69 4.22
N THR A 63 -6.13 -16.56 3.33
CA THR A 63 -6.42 -16.28 1.93
C THR A 63 -7.92 -16.40 1.70
N VAL A 64 -8.53 -15.39 1.12
CA VAL A 64 -9.97 -15.35 0.84
C VAL A 64 -10.19 -15.33 -0.67
N PHE A 65 -10.87 -16.35 -1.17
CA PHE A 65 -11.37 -16.39 -2.54
C PHE A 65 -12.86 -16.07 -2.56
N THR A 66 -13.29 -15.23 -3.50
CA THR A 66 -14.69 -14.89 -3.74
C THR A 66 -15.01 -15.04 -5.23
N SER A 67 -16.22 -15.46 -5.58
CA SER A 67 -16.61 -15.56 -6.99
C SER A 67 -18.11 -15.59 -7.19
N LEU A 68 -18.54 -15.46 -8.45
CA LEU A 68 -19.91 -15.75 -8.89
C LEU A 68 -20.06 -17.18 -9.40
N ILE A 69 -19.09 -18.07 -9.15
CA ILE A 69 -19.18 -19.48 -9.51
C ILE A 69 -20.09 -20.19 -8.48
N PRO A 70 -21.19 -20.86 -8.89
CA PRO A 70 -22.07 -21.57 -7.98
C PRO A 70 -21.30 -22.55 -7.08
N GLY A 71 -21.55 -22.49 -5.78
CA GLY A 71 -20.88 -23.30 -4.75
C GLY A 71 -19.44 -22.88 -4.42
N LYS A 72 -18.98 -21.72 -4.95
CA LYS A 72 -17.65 -21.15 -4.65
C LYS A 72 -17.74 -19.64 -4.41
N GLU A 73 -18.85 -19.17 -3.85
CA GLU A 73 -19.11 -17.73 -3.63
C GLU A 73 -18.10 -17.10 -2.67
N LYS A 74 -17.72 -17.84 -1.62
CA LYS A 74 -16.67 -17.43 -0.68
C LYS A 74 -16.00 -18.64 -0.05
N ILE A 75 -14.69 -18.75 -0.24
CA ILE A 75 -13.88 -19.80 0.36
C ILE A 75 -12.70 -19.16 1.10
N ILE A 76 -12.47 -19.60 2.34
CA ILE A 76 -11.38 -19.10 3.19
C ILE A 76 -10.39 -20.25 3.40
N PHE A 77 -9.12 -19.97 3.18
CA PHE A 77 -8.01 -20.88 3.43
C PHE A 77 -7.06 -20.28 4.47
N SER A 78 -6.39 -21.11 5.23
CA SER A 78 -5.23 -20.66 6.02
C SER A 78 -4.12 -20.18 5.08
N SER A 79 -3.36 -19.18 5.53
CA SER A 79 -2.21 -18.68 4.77
C SER A 79 -1.12 -19.76 4.70
N VAL A 80 -0.47 -19.86 3.55
CA VAL A 80 0.67 -20.75 3.32
C VAL A 80 1.80 -19.99 2.63
N ASP A 81 3.03 -20.44 2.79
CA ASP A 81 4.14 -19.90 2.01
C ASP A 81 4.13 -20.47 0.58
N PRO A 82 4.49 -19.67 -0.43
CA PRO A 82 4.52 -20.12 -1.80
C PRO A 82 5.74 -20.97 -2.11
N VAL A 83 5.57 -21.92 -3.03
CA VAL A 83 6.68 -22.48 -3.80
C VAL A 83 7.10 -21.45 -4.84
N LYS A 84 8.38 -21.09 -4.90
CA LYS A 84 8.96 -20.13 -5.83
C LYS A 84 9.71 -20.83 -6.93
N ALA A 85 9.53 -20.42 -8.19
CA ALA A 85 10.40 -20.85 -9.29
C ALA A 85 11.81 -20.27 -9.11
N MET A 86 12.83 -20.97 -9.63
CA MET A 86 14.21 -20.53 -9.49
C MET A 86 14.64 -19.57 -10.61
N ASP A 87 14.05 -19.68 -11.77
CA ASP A 87 14.43 -19.00 -13.02
C ASP A 87 13.46 -17.89 -13.44
N ALA A 88 12.35 -17.75 -12.74
CA ALA A 88 11.33 -16.74 -13.01
C ALA A 88 10.65 -16.23 -11.74
N ASN A 89 10.12 -15.02 -11.76
CA ASN A 89 9.30 -14.52 -10.65
C ASN A 89 7.88 -15.10 -10.72
N VAL A 90 7.80 -16.38 -10.39
CA VAL A 90 6.56 -17.15 -10.29
C VAL A 90 6.43 -17.71 -8.89
N LYS A 91 5.26 -17.52 -8.29
CA LYS A 91 4.91 -18.03 -6.97
C LYS A 91 3.66 -18.88 -7.05
N MET A 92 3.70 -20.08 -6.46
CA MET A 92 2.59 -21.02 -6.43
C MET A 92 2.19 -21.28 -4.99
N TYR A 93 0.93 -20.99 -4.66
CA TYR A 93 0.31 -21.28 -3.36
C TYR A 93 -0.61 -22.50 -3.50
N LYS A 94 -0.36 -23.54 -2.71
CA LYS A 94 -1.23 -24.73 -2.63
C LYS A 94 -2.09 -24.60 -1.37
N LEU A 95 -3.33 -24.23 -1.58
CA LEU A 95 -4.30 -23.94 -0.53
C LEU A 95 -5.24 -25.12 -0.34
N SER A 96 -5.58 -25.43 0.91
CA SER A 96 -6.57 -26.45 1.24
C SER A 96 -7.31 -26.11 2.53
N ASN A 97 -8.57 -26.52 2.60
CA ASN A 97 -9.37 -26.57 3.80
C ASN A 97 -10.25 -27.84 3.76
N GLU A 98 -11.16 -28.00 4.73
CA GLU A 98 -12.04 -29.16 4.81
C GLU A 98 -12.94 -29.36 3.57
N ASN A 99 -13.30 -28.27 2.88
CA ASN A 99 -14.29 -28.28 1.81
C ASN A 99 -13.71 -28.10 0.41
N ALA A 100 -12.52 -27.50 0.27
CA ALA A 100 -11.99 -27.12 -1.02
C ALA A 100 -10.45 -27.14 -1.06
N THR A 101 -9.93 -27.29 -2.30
CA THR A 101 -8.51 -27.09 -2.60
C THR A 101 -8.35 -26.06 -3.71
N ALA A 102 -7.27 -25.29 -3.67
CA ALA A 102 -6.93 -24.35 -4.73
C ALA A 102 -5.41 -24.28 -4.96
N THR A 103 -5.02 -24.13 -6.21
CA THR A 103 -3.66 -23.77 -6.60
C THR A 103 -3.69 -22.37 -7.20
N VAL A 104 -3.02 -21.43 -6.56
CA VAL A 104 -2.89 -20.04 -7.02
C VAL A 104 -1.50 -19.82 -7.57
N THR A 105 -1.38 -19.50 -8.85
CA THR A 105 -0.12 -19.16 -9.49
C THR A 105 -0.08 -17.66 -9.79
N ILE A 106 0.91 -16.97 -9.26
CA ILE A 106 1.17 -15.54 -9.47
C ILE A 106 2.46 -15.42 -10.26
N GLN A 107 2.38 -14.80 -11.42
CA GLN A 107 3.52 -14.57 -12.30
C GLN A 107 3.73 -13.07 -12.53
N GLN A 108 4.95 -12.58 -12.36
CA GLN A 108 5.30 -11.21 -12.70
C GLN A 108 5.31 -11.06 -14.24
N LEU A 109 4.17 -10.66 -14.74
CA LEU A 109 3.92 -10.42 -16.16
C LEU A 109 2.78 -9.40 -16.25
N ASP A 110 2.99 -8.36 -17.05
CA ASP A 110 1.97 -7.34 -17.28
C ASP A 110 0.66 -8.00 -17.73
N CYS A 111 -0.40 -7.68 -17.03
CA CYS A 111 -1.73 -8.26 -17.22
C CYS A 111 -2.73 -7.13 -17.43
N GLN A 112 -3.39 -7.12 -18.57
CA GLN A 112 -4.43 -6.16 -18.87
C GLN A 112 -5.80 -6.72 -18.48
N ASP A 113 -6.52 -5.99 -17.64
CA ASP A 113 -7.90 -6.31 -17.28
C ASP A 113 -8.81 -6.15 -18.51
N SER A 114 -9.61 -7.18 -18.82
CA SER A 114 -10.42 -7.25 -20.04
C SER A 114 -11.58 -6.25 -20.06
N MET A 115 -12.04 -5.75 -18.91
CA MET A 115 -13.16 -4.80 -18.83
C MET A 115 -12.69 -3.36 -18.72
N SER A 116 -11.74 -3.07 -17.83
CA SER A 116 -11.28 -1.72 -17.57
C SER A 116 -10.10 -1.30 -18.45
N GLY A 117 -9.40 -2.25 -19.06
CA GLY A 117 -8.14 -2.01 -19.76
C GLY A 117 -6.96 -1.67 -18.84
N ALA A 118 -7.16 -1.66 -17.53
CA ALA A 118 -6.12 -1.36 -16.57
C ALA A 118 -5.00 -2.41 -16.58
N ILE A 119 -3.75 -1.97 -16.51
CA ILE A 119 -2.59 -2.85 -16.48
C ILE A 119 -2.18 -3.08 -15.02
N SER A 120 -2.04 -4.34 -14.66
CA SER A 120 -1.50 -4.80 -13.38
C SER A 120 -0.19 -5.56 -13.59
N PRO A 121 0.77 -5.51 -12.64
CA PRO A 121 2.10 -6.10 -12.84
C PRO A 121 2.16 -7.62 -12.71
N TYR A 122 1.04 -8.29 -12.40
CA TYR A 122 1.02 -9.73 -12.22
C TYR A 122 -0.19 -10.36 -12.92
N LYS A 123 0.09 -11.45 -13.69
CA LYS A 123 -0.91 -12.39 -14.13
C LYS A 123 -1.15 -13.43 -13.04
N VAL A 124 -2.42 -13.75 -12.79
CA VAL A 124 -2.85 -14.74 -11.80
C VAL A 124 -3.70 -15.81 -12.45
N SER A 125 -3.39 -17.06 -12.14
CA SER A 125 -4.18 -18.24 -12.51
C SER A 125 -4.55 -19.02 -11.26
N ILE A 126 -5.82 -19.41 -11.15
CA ILE A 126 -6.32 -20.16 -10.01
C ILE A 126 -7.01 -21.42 -10.52
N GLU A 127 -6.59 -22.57 -10.05
CA GLU A 127 -7.30 -23.84 -10.19
C GLU A 127 -7.95 -24.17 -8.86
N ILE A 128 -9.28 -24.22 -8.81
CA ILE A 128 -10.03 -24.41 -7.57
C ILE A 128 -11.11 -25.49 -7.74
N LYS A 129 -11.28 -26.32 -6.74
CA LYS A 129 -12.36 -27.32 -6.68
C LYS A 129 -12.85 -27.53 -5.24
N ASN A 130 -14.11 -27.91 -5.09
CA ASN A 130 -14.62 -28.48 -3.86
C ASN A 130 -14.13 -29.93 -3.73
N ASN A 131 -13.94 -30.42 -2.51
CA ASN A 131 -13.41 -31.78 -2.29
C ASN A 131 -14.35 -32.88 -2.83
N SER A 132 -15.62 -32.58 -3.04
CA SER A 132 -16.62 -33.47 -3.66
C SER A 132 -16.56 -33.47 -5.22
N GLU A 133 -15.81 -32.55 -5.83
CA GLU A 133 -15.70 -32.44 -7.29
C GLU A 133 -14.50 -33.24 -7.81
N LEU A 134 -14.64 -33.85 -8.99
CA LEU A 134 -13.55 -34.55 -9.68
C LEU A 134 -12.64 -33.56 -10.42
N GLU A 135 -13.21 -32.53 -11.02
CA GLU A 135 -12.50 -31.56 -11.86
C GLU A 135 -12.34 -30.21 -11.17
N SER A 136 -11.22 -29.56 -11.41
CA SER A 136 -11.00 -28.17 -10.97
C SER A 136 -11.54 -27.16 -11.97
N LYS A 137 -12.04 -26.03 -11.47
CA LYS A 137 -12.36 -24.87 -12.28
C LYS A 137 -11.11 -23.99 -12.37
N LYS A 138 -10.68 -23.66 -13.59
CA LYS A 138 -9.60 -22.72 -13.84
C LYS A 138 -10.18 -21.33 -14.11
N VAL A 139 -9.60 -20.31 -13.45
CA VAL A 139 -9.88 -18.89 -13.69
C VAL A 139 -8.56 -18.12 -13.81
N GLU A 140 -8.57 -17.07 -14.62
CA GLU A 140 -7.40 -16.19 -14.82
C GLU A 140 -7.78 -14.73 -14.64
N GLY A 141 -6.80 -13.90 -14.25
CA GLY A 141 -7.00 -12.47 -14.05
C GLY A 141 -5.71 -11.75 -13.68
N CYS A 142 -5.86 -10.52 -13.20
CA CYS A 142 -4.78 -9.60 -12.94
C CYS A 142 -4.67 -9.28 -11.45
N GLY A 143 -3.43 -9.08 -10.95
CA GLY A 143 -3.21 -8.80 -9.55
C GLY A 143 -2.04 -7.86 -9.28
N LYS A 144 -1.98 -7.40 -8.02
CA LYS A 144 -0.90 -6.57 -7.52
C LYS A 144 -0.62 -6.81 -6.04
N TYR A 145 0.63 -6.61 -5.64
CA TYR A 145 0.97 -6.51 -4.23
C TYR A 145 0.49 -5.18 -3.66
N ILE A 146 0.08 -5.21 -2.40
CA ILE A 146 -0.32 -4.05 -1.62
C ILE A 146 0.90 -3.63 -0.81
N THR A 147 1.45 -2.48 -1.12
CA THR A 147 2.61 -1.93 -0.43
C THR A 147 2.26 -1.62 1.02
N ASP A 148 3.13 -2.00 1.93
CA ASP A 148 2.95 -1.74 3.36
C ASP A 148 2.81 -0.23 3.59
N TYR A 149 1.64 0.20 4.04
CA TYR A 149 1.34 1.62 4.18
C TYR A 149 2.20 2.31 5.25
N ARG A 150 2.79 1.56 6.20
CA ARG A 150 3.71 2.09 7.21
C ARG A 150 5.00 2.65 6.58
N LEU A 151 5.28 2.27 5.32
CA LEU A 151 6.36 2.88 4.53
C LEU A 151 6.04 4.33 4.13
N HIS A 152 4.74 4.70 4.03
CA HIS A 152 4.30 6.03 3.59
C HIS A 152 4.61 7.07 4.65
N ASP A 153 5.78 7.69 4.55
CA ASP A 153 6.27 8.69 5.49
C ASP A 153 7.53 9.39 4.99
N ILE A 154 8.00 10.37 5.79
CA ILE A 154 9.30 11.01 5.62
C ILE A 154 10.29 10.35 6.56
N TRP A 155 11.38 9.86 6.00
CA TRP A 155 12.40 9.09 6.66
C TRP A 155 13.77 9.77 6.56
N VAL A 156 14.39 10.17 7.68
CA VAL A 156 15.71 10.82 7.77
C VAL A 156 16.76 9.80 8.16
N LEU A 157 17.88 9.76 7.46
CA LEU A 157 18.96 8.80 7.66
C LEU A 157 19.61 8.98 9.02
N GLU A 158 19.72 7.89 9.80
CA GLU A 158 20.47 7.80 11.06
C GLU A 158 21.75 6.98 10.93
N GLU A 159 21.73 5.88 10.13
CA GLU A 159 22.91 5.01 9.94
C GLU A 159 23.09 4.65 8.47
N LEU A 160 24.33 4.58 8.04
CA LEU A 160 24.79 4.12 6.72
C LEU A 160 25.83 3.01 6.89
N ASN A 161 25.56 1.82 6.35
CA ASN A 161 26.44 0.63 6.43
C ASN A 161 26.90 0.30 7.87
N GLY A 162 25.99 0.47 8.84
CA GLY A 162 26.24 0.19 10.27
C GLY A 162 26.93 1.32 11.05
N TYR A 163 27.22 2.43 10.40
CA TYR A 163 27.83 3.61 11.06
C TYR A 163 26.82 4.74 11.20
N LYS A 164 26.81 5.37 12.35
CA LYS A 164 26.00 6.58 12.59
C LYS A 164 26.46 7.69 11.65
N VAL A 165 25.51 8.40 11.04
CA VAL A 165 25.79 9.53 10.17
C VAL A 165 25.72 10.86 10.94
N PHE A 166 26.49 11.83 10.47
CA PHE A 166 26.54 13.17 11.04
C PHE A 166 26.32 14.21 9.94
N GLN A 167 25.86 15.39 10.31
CA GLN A 167 25.68 16.50 9.37
C GLN A 167 26.96 16.83 8.59
N ALA A 168 28.13 16.68 9.22
CA ALA A 168 29.43 16.92 8.57
C ALA A 168 29.75 15.95 7.43
N ASP A 169 29.07 14.79 7.35
CA ASP A 169 29.22 13.81 6.26
C ASP A 169 28.53 14.27 4.96
N TYR A 170 27.75 15.35 5.02
CA TYR A 170 26.90 15.83 3.92
C TYR A 170 27.00 17.35 3.76
N GLN A 171 26.78 17.83 2.54
CA GLN A 171 26.98 19.24 2.19
C GLN A 171 25.95 20.21 2.78
N ARG A 172 24.69 19.76 2.89
CA ARG A 172 23.56 20.61 3.29
C ARG A 172 22.82 20.06 4.50
N GLU A 173 22.19 18.92 4.33
CA GLU A 173 21.37 18.26 5.32
C GLU A 173 21.54 16.74 5.21
N LEU A 174 21.12 16.00 6.22
CA LEU A 174 21.14 14.55 6.19
C LEU A 174 20.25 14.02 5.06
N PRO A 175 20.63 12.89 4.43
CA PRO A 175 19.76 12.22 3.48
C PRO A 175 18.39 11.94 4.08
N ARG A 176 17.35 12.16 3.27
CA ARG A 176 15.98 11.80 3.60
C ARG A 176 15.27 11.27 2.37
N ILE A 177 14.30 10.42 2.61
CA ILE A 177 13.38 9.91 1.59
C ILE A 177 11.95 10.08 2.07
N GLU A 178 11.07 10.50 1.19
CA GLU A 178 9.63 10.51 1.35
C GLU A 178 9.07 9.42 0.47
N ILE A 179 8.38 8.44 1.07
CA ILE A 179 7.82 7.29 0.38
C ILE A 179 6.33 7.48 0.21
N HIS A 180 5.85 7.33 -1.02
CA HIS A 180 4.43 7.31 -1.42
C HIS A 180 4.01 5.87 -1.69
N ALA A 181 3.57 5.17 -0.65
CA ALA A 181 3.32 3.73 -0.71
C ALA A 181 2.22 3.32 -1.70
N GLN A 182 1.19 4.15 -1.90
CA GLN A 182 0.09 3.85 -2.82
C GLN A 182 0.53 3.91 -4.29
N GLU A 183 1.39 4.88 -4.62
CA GLU A 183 1.93 5.13 -5.96
C GLU A 183 3.17 4.29 -6.26
N ASN A 184 3.75 3.64 -5.24
CA ASN A 184 5.03 2.94 -5.34
C ASN A 184 6.15 3.86 -5.85
N THR A 185 6.21 5.09 -5.34
CA THR A 185 7.23 6.08 -5.68
C THR A 185 7.93 6.58 -4.42
N PHE A 186 9.08 7.18 -4.60
CA PHE A 186 9.74 7.94 -3.56
C PHE A 186 10.41 9.18 -4.15
N MET A 187 10.57 10.19 -3.31
CA MET A 187 11.40 11.35 -3.58
C MET A 187 12.23 11.66 -2.34
N GLY A 188 13.26 12.48 -2.48
CA GLY A 188 14.07 12.84 -1.34
C GLY A 188 15.31 13.64 -1.69
N PHE A 189 16.26 13.61 -0.77
CA PHE A 189 17.50 14.31 -0.83
C PHE A 189 18.65 13.38 -0.39
N GLY A 190 19.69 13.27 -1.21
CA GLY A 190 20.80 12.36 -0.97
C GLY A 190 21.91 12.92 -0.06
N GLY A 191 21.78 14.19 0.36
CA GLY A 191 22.79 14.92 1.12
C GLY A 191 23.52 16.00 0.31
N CYS A 192 23.31 16.03 -1.03
CA CYS A 192 23.79 17.04 -1.95
C CYS A 192 22.77 17.24 -3.08
N ASN A 193 22.30 16.17 -3.68
CA ASN A 193 21.36 16.18 -4.78
C ASN A 193 19.97 15.69 -4.36
N SER A 194 18.94 16.22 -5.04
CA SER A 194 17.58 15.64 -4.96
C SER A 194 17.54 14.32 -5.71
N ILE A 195 16.84 13.35 -5.15
CA ILE A 195 16.65 12.02 -5.72
C ILE A 195 15.17 11.68 -5.83
N SER A 196 14.80 10.86 -6.79
CA SER A 196 13.48 10.28 -6.90
C SER A 196 13.53 8.96 -7.65
N GLY A 197 12.46 8.18 -7.57
CA GLY A 197 12.39 6.90 -8.25
C GLY A 197 11.11 6.14 -7.94
N THR A 198 11.13 4.84 -8.24
CA THR A 198 10.01 3.94 -8.00
C THR A 198 10.37 2.84 -7.02
N LEU A 199 9.36 2.27 -6.37
CA LEU A 199 9.50 1.13 -5.49
C LEU A 199 9.04 -0.14 -6.23
N PHE A 200 9.81 -1.20 -6.12
CA PHE A 200 9.35 -2.56 -6.36
C PHE A 200 9.03 -3.19 -5.02
N TYR A 201 7.80 -3.65 -4.85
CA TYR A 201 7.30 -4.21 -3.60
C TYR A 201 6.62 -5.56 -3.82
N GLU A 202 7.01 -6.56 -3.03
CA GLU A 202 6.37 -7.88 -2.96
C GLU A 202 6.48 -8.42 -1.52
N LYS A 203 5.40 -8.38 -0.75
CA LYS A 203 5.37 -8.86 0.64
C LYS A 203 6.55 -8.28 1.46
N ASP A 204 7.62 -9.06 1.68
CA ASP A 204 8.78 -8.66 2.48
C ASP A 204 9.94 -8.12 1.64
N VAL A 205 9.76 -8.01 0.31
CA VAL A 205 10.75 -7.48 -0.63
C VAL A 205 10.46 -6.01 -0.92
N LEU A 206 11.46 -5.17 -0.72
CA LEU A 206 11.43 -3.76 -1.11
C LEU A 206 12.72 -3.44 -1.87
N ARG A 207 12.58 -2.84 -3.06
CA ARG A 207 13.71 -2.35 -3.85
C ARG A 207 13.41 -0.94 -4.33
N PHE A 208 14.44 -0.10 -4.31
CA PHE A 208 14.40 1.23 -4.89
C PHE A 208 14.91 1.14 -6.33
N THR A 209 14.07 1.48 -7.30
CA THR A 209 14.34 1.29 -8.73
C THR A 209 14.18 2.58 -9.49
N LYS A 210 14.77 2.66 -10.71
CA LYS A 210 14.70 3.85 -11.57
C LYS A 210 15.12 5.13 -10.83
N ILE A 211 16.13 5.04 -9.97
CA ILE A 211 16.62 6.18 -9.21
C ILE A 211 17.25 7.20 -10.15
N ILE A 212 16.71 8.40 -10.13
CA ILE A 212 17.26 9.57 -10.81
C ILE A 212 17.72 10.61 -9.78
N SER A 213 18.71 11.41 -10.13
CA SER A 213 19.31 12.43 -9.28
C SER A 213 19.60 13.68 -10.07
N THR A 214 19.53 14.85 -9.43
CA THR A 214 20.16 16.07 -9.97
C THR A 214 21.69 15.90 -10.00
N LEU A 215 22.38 16.74 -10.78
CA LEU A 215 23.82 16.61 -11.01
C LEU A 215 24.57 17.86 -10.50
N MET A 216 24.33 18.24 -9.24
CA MET A 216 25.12 19.30 -8.62
C MET A 216 26.48 18.74 -8.16
N ALA A 217 27.53 19.55 -8.27
CA ALA A 217 28.84 19.21 -7.72
C ALA A 217 28.76 19.19 -6.19
N CYS A 218 29.08 18.04 -5.61
CA CYS A 218 29.11 17.85 -4.16
C CYS A 218 30.50 18.18 -3.60
N ALA A 219 30.57 18.66 -2.36
CA ALA A 219 31.83 18.92 -1.69
C ALA A 219 32.68 17.64 -1.54
N PRO A 220 33.99 17.73 -1.57
CA PRO A 220 34.88 16.59 -1.28
C PRO A 220 34.53 15.94 0.07
N GLY A 221 34.50 14.60 0.10
CA GLY A 221 34.16 13.83 1.31
C GLY A 221 32.66 13.66 1.57
N ASN A 222 31.78 14.23 0.72
CA ASN A 222 30.33 14.01 0.80
C ASN A 222 30.00 12.53 0.55
N LYS A 223 29.16 11.93 1.42
CA LYS A 223 28.79 10.50 1.38
C LYS A 223 27.56 10.17 0.54
N GLU A 224 27.03 11.08 -0.27
CA GLU A 224 25.84 10.84 -1.11
C GLU A 224 26.01 9.62 -2.05
N SER A 225 27.20 9.45 -2.64
CA SER A 225 27.47 8.30 -3.51
C SER A 225 27.35 6.96 -2.78
N GLU A 226 27.83 6.90 -1.52
CA GLU A 226 27.70 5.70 -0.68
C GLU A 226 26.24 5.45 -0.31
N PHE A 227 25.53 6.51 0.07
CA PHE A 227 24.09 6.45 0.38
C PHE A 227 23.28 5.94 -0.82
N THR A 228 23.50 6.49 -2.00
CA THR A 228 22.76 6.10 -3.21
C THR A 228 23.05 4.65 -3.61
N LYS A 229 24.31 4.20 -3.51
CA LYS A 229 24.69 2.80 -3.75
C LYS A 229 24.02 1.85 -2.74
N ALA A 230 24.01 2.21 -1.46
CA ALA A 230 23.33 1.44 -0.44
C ALA A 230 21.82 1.34 -0.74
N LEU A 231 21.17 2.45 -1.09
CA LEU A 231 19.74 2.49 -1.44
C LEU A 231 19.43 1.60 -2.65
N GLN A 232 20.28 1.60 -3.69
CA GLN A 232 20.11 0.75 -4.88
C GLN A 232 20.26 -0.74 -4.58
N SER A 233 20.99 -1.12 -3.53
CA SER A 233 21.27 -2.51 -3.17
C SER A 233 20.27 -3.10 -2.16
N VAL A 234 19.27 -2.33 -1.73
CA VAL A 234 18.21 -2.78 -0.81
C VAL A 234 17.37 -3.89 -1.43
N THR A 235 17.08 -4.93 -0.65
CA THR A 235 16.17 -6.01 -1.05
C THR A 235 15.08 -6.32 -0.03
N THR A 236 15.27 -5.92 1.23
CA THR A 236 14.32 -6.18 2.32
C THR A 236 14.22 -4.98 3.25
N TYR A 237 13.15 -4.93 4.02
CA TYR A 237 12.93 -3.86 4.98
C TYR A 237 12.32 -4.38 6.30
N TYR A 238 12.49 -3.59 7.33
CA TYR A 238 11.83 -3.78 8.63
C TYR A 238 11.42 -2.42 9.19
N ILE A 239 10.20 -2.31 9.74
CA ILE A 239 9.70 -1.11 10.39
C ILE A 239 9.36 -1.44 11.85
N GLY A 240 10.01 -0.76 12.78
CA GLY A 240 9.78 -0.85 14.21
C GLY A 240 10.41 0.33 14.95
N ASP A 241 9.88 0.70 16.10
CA ASP A 241 10.39 1.76 16.97
C ASP A 241 10.62 3.10 16.24
N ASN A 242 9.67 3.50 15.38
CA ASN A 242 9.76 4.69 14.54
C ASN A 242 11.00 4.70 13.62
N ARG A 243 11.49 3.52 13.24
CA ARG A 243 12.62 3.35 12.32
C ARG A 243 12.28 2.45 11.15
N LEU A 244 12.83 2.81 10.00
CA LEU A 244 12.87 2.00 8.80
C LEU A 244 14.29 1.47 8.63
N THR A 245 14.45 0.17 8.77
CA THR A 245 15.72 -0.52 8.51
C THR A 245 15.66 -1.15 7.13
N LEU A 246 16.60 -0.81 6.27
CA LEU A 246 16.75 -1.35 4.92
C LEU A 246 17.97 -2.25 4.86
N SER A 247 17.82 -3.45 4.30
CA SER A 247 18.85 -4.49 4.30
C SER A 247 18.95 -5.21 2.96
N ASN A 248 20.01 -5.99 2.80
CA ASN A 248 20.17 -7.00 1.76
C ASN A 248 20.75 -8.29 2.37
N PRO A 249 21.01 -9.36 1.60
CA PRO A 249 21.60 -10.60 2.14
C PRO A 249 22.95 -10.43 2.82
N SER A 250 23.71 -9.34 2.55
CA SER A 250 24.97 -9.04 3.21
C SER A 250 24.79 -8.36 4.57
N GLY A 251 23.60 -7.89 4.90
CA GLY A 251 23.29 -7.26 6.18
C GLY A 251 22.56 -5.94 6.09
N LYS A 252 22.57 -5.20 7.19
CA LYS A 252 21.92 -3.89 7.36
C LYS A 252 22.70 -2.82 6.59
N LEU A 253 21.99 -2.06 5.75
CA LEU A 253 22.56 -1.02 4.89
C LEU A 253 22.24 0.38 5.41
N LEU A 254 20.95 0.64 5.68
CA LEU A 254 20.43 1.96 6.01
C LEU A 254 19.46 1.85 7.18
N VAL A 255 19.56 2.77 8.13
CA VAL A 255 18.54 2.97 9.16
C VAL A 255 18.07 4.41 9.09
N PHE A 256 16.78 4.57 8.96
CA PHE A 256 16.13 5.87 8.96
C PHE A 256 15.26 6.02 10.21
N LYS A 257 15.12 7.26 10.66
CA LYS A 257 14.15 7.67 11.66
C LYS A 257 12.97 8.33 10.97
N LYS A 258 11.76 8.00 11.41
CA LYS A 258 10.53 8.68 11.02
C LYS A 258 10.57 10.13 11.52
N VAL A 259 10.12 11.06 10.67
CA VAL A 259 9.91 12.46 11.06
C VAL A 259 8.42 12.67 11.23
N ASP A 260 8.03 13.09 12.44
CA ASP A 260 6.64 13.45 12.77
C ASP A 260 6.34 14.88 12.31
#